data_5ca7418b6028006bd537618a269b7a2b
#
_entry.id   5ca7418b6028006bd537618a269b7a2b
#
_cell.length_a   1.000
_cell.length_b   1.000
_cell.length_c   1.000
_cell.angle_alpha   90.00
_cell.angle_beta   90.00
_cell.angle_gamma   90.00
#
_symmetry.space_group_name_H-M   'P 1'
#
loop_
_entity.id
_entity.type
_entity.pdbx_description
1 polymer ?
#
loop_
_entity_poly.entity_id
_entity_poly.type
_entity_poly.pdbx_seq_one_letter_code
_entity_poly.pdbx_strand_id
1 'polypeptide(L)'
;MMRSRYSGVSGLQNHQTRMDVIGNNISNVNTTGFKRARVNFQDMISQQMSGAAKPTDEVGGVNPKEVGLGMTVASIDNVFTQGNLQSTGISTDLAIKGNGFFILKNGEESFYTRNGAFGLDMNGTLVNPANGMRVQGWMAQDINGEMIVQTAATPTDLTIPVGAKDPAQETLNVRYACNLNKNTPEILEGATASDIAKGTWRNEQVIYDSFGNEHKISIAYTRVPGTPNQWQGVVHVDEDNAEVTQTRLGLGTTDGMENRFIVTFDNYGLLESITDSAGNVTNPTGEAVLQLSYTVPESNPDADGNPYRQVLNLNLGTIGSAENTITQSAASSSNKAYYQDGRTMGYLDNFKIDSTGVITGVYTNGTNRTIGQIALATFTNNQGLEKAGDNTYTESINSGMAKINESGIAGTGSLMAGALEMSNVDLSEQMTDMIVTQRGFQANSKTITTADTLLETVLSLKR
;
A
#
# COMPACT_ATOMS: atom_id res chain seq x y z
N MET A 1 -6.95 66.32 -2.42
CA MET A 1 -5.99 65.93 -3.47
C MET A 1 -4.84 65.01 -2.97
N MET A 2 -4.14 65.36 -1.86
CA MET A 2 -3.07 64.46 -1.34
C MET A 2 -3.58 63.06 -0.96
N ARG A 3 -4.77 62.93 -0.33
CA ARG A 3 -5.38 61.65 0.06
C ARG A 3 -5.65 60.75 -1.15
N SER A 4 -6.19 61.29 -2.25
CA SER A 4 -6.47 60.52 -3.48
C SER A 4 -5.19 59.97 -4.13
N ARG A 5 -4.06 60.69 -4.02
CA ARG A 5 -2.74 60.21 -4.47
C ARG A 5 -2.28 59.02 -3.63
N TYR A 6 -2.35 59.12 -2.29
CA TYR A 6 -1.94 58.04 -1.40
C TYR A 6 -2.82 56.79 -1.60
N SER A 7 -4.15 56.98 -1.77
CA SER A 7 -5.05 55.87 -2.11
C SER A 7 -4.70 55.24 -3.48
N GLY A 8 -4.35 56.05 -4.49
CA GLY A 8 -3.90 55.58 -5.79
C GLY A 8 -2.57 54.84 -5.72
N VAL A 9 -1.60 55.31 -4.92
CA VAL A 9 -0.30 54.65 -4.74
C VAL A 9 -0.46 53.32 -4.04
N SER A 10 -1.26 53.19 -2.96
CA SER A 10 -1.56 51.92 -2.30
C SER A 10 -2.23 50.95 -3.26
N GLY A 11 -3.15 51.43 -4.09
CA GLY A 11 -3.79 50.62 -5.14
C GLY A 11 -2.79 50.09 -6.17
N LEU A 12 -1.83 50.91 -6.62
CA LEU A 12 -0.79 50.47 -7.56
C LEU A 12 0.11 49.38 -6.97
N GLN A 13 0.62 49.59 -5.75
CA GLN A 13 1.49 48.63 -5.08
C GLN A 13 0.78 47.25 -4.89
N ASN A 14 -0.46 47.27 -4.43
CA ASN A 14 -1.22 46.06 -4.18
C ASN A 14 -1.62 45.31 -5.47
N HIS A 15 -1.97 46.04 -6.54
CA HIS A 15 -2.20 45.43 -7.84
C HIS A 15 -0.91 44.87 -8.45
N GLN A 16 0.25 45.44 -8.20
CA GLN A 16 1.54 44.90 -8.60
C GLN A 16 1.79 43.54 -7.89
N THR A 17 1.63 43.50 -6.56
CA THR A 17 1.75 42.24 -5.80
C THR A 17 0.80 41.15 -6.33
N ARG A 18 -0.46 41.50 -6.67
CA ARG A 18 -1.39 40.55 -7.27
C ARG A 18 -0.91 40.06 -8.64
N MET A 19 -0.33 40.97 -9.44
CA MET A 19 0.21 40.61 -10.77
C MET A 19 1.38 39.63 -10.66
N ASP A 20 2.26 39.82 -9.67
CA ASP A 20 3.40 38.96 -9.38
C ASP A 20 2.92 37.55 -9.00
N VAL A 21 1.87 37.44 -8.14
CA VAL A 21 1.27 36.16 -7.75
C VAL A 21 0.60 35.46 -8.94
N ILE A 22 -0.15 36.19 -9.78
CA ILE A 22 -0.76 35.64 -11.00
C ILE A 22 0.32 35.15 -11.97
N GLY A 23 1.40 35.94 -12.15
CA GLY A 23 2.54 35.56 -12.97
C GLY A 23 3.20 34.27 -12.48
N ASN A 24 3.38 34.11 -11.19
CA ASN A 24 3.89 32.88 -10.58
C ASN A 24 2.95 31.69 -10.80
N ASN A 25 1.63 31.88 -10.64
CA ASN A 25 0.65 30.81 -10.91
C ASN A 25 0.71 30.36 -12.37
N ILE A 26 0.77 31.29 -13.33
CA ILE A 26 0.84 30.98 -14.77
C ILE A 26 2.13 30.23 -15.09
N SER A 27 3.25 30.66 -14.55
CA SER A 27 4.55 30.01 -14.78
C SER A 27 4.56 28.55 -14.30
N ASN A 28 3.77 28.23 -13.29
CA ASN A 28 3.70 26.91 -12.66
C ASN A 28 2.46 26.09 -13.06
N VAL A 29 1.80 26.42 -14.16
CA VAL A 29 0.61 25.68 -14.63
C VAL A 29 0.91 24.22 -14.97
N ASN A 30 2.13 23.93 -15.44
CA ASN A 30 2.57 22.57 -15.77
C ASN A 30 3.42 21.91 -14.68
N THR A 31 3.59 22.55 -13.52
CA THR A 31 4.38 22.01 -12.42
C THR A 31 3.55 21.01 -11.62
N THR A 32 4.03 19.76 -11.48
CA THR A 32 3.36 18.70 -10.73
C THR A 32 3.23 19.08 -9.25
N GLY A 33 2.06 18.85 -8.67
CA GLY A 33 1.78 19.11 -7.26
C GLY A 33 1.74 20.59 -6.87
N PHE A 34 1.86 21.52 -7.82
CA PHE A 34 1.80 22.96 -7.53
C PHE A 34 0.39 23.37 -7.08
N LYS A 35 0.33 24.25 -6.08
CA LYS A 35 -0.91 24.86 -5.58
C LYS A 35 -0.90 26.36 -5.79
N ARG A 36 -1.97 26.85 -6.46
CA ARG A 36 -2.11 28.26 -6.78
C ARG A 36 -2.18 29.11 -5.51
N ALA A 37 -1.62 30.29 -5.58
CA ALA A 37 -1.78 31.31 -4.55
C ALA A 37 -2.83 32.35 -4.98
N ARG A 38 -3.54 32.90 -4.00
CA ARG A 38 -4.55 33.94 -4.18
C ARG A 38 -4.26 35.12 -3.25
N VAL A 39 -4.38 36.33 -3.78
CA VAL A 39 -4.23 37.59 -3.01
C VAL A 39 -5.59 38.11 -2.58
N ASN A 40 -5.78 38.33 -1.30
CA ASN A 40 -6.95 38.98 -0.74
C ASN A 40 -6.60 40.41 -0.33
N PHE A 41 -7.50 41.34 -0.65
CA PHE A 41 -7.36 42.73 -0.29
C PHE A 41 -8.30 43.11 0.84
N GLN A 42 -7.91 44.09 1.63
CA GLN A 42 -8.77 44.76 2.63
C GLN A 42 -8.61 46.27 2.53
N ASP A 43 -9.62 46.98 2.95
CA ASP A 43 -9.53 48.46 3.08
C ASP A 43 -8.63 48.81 4.25
N MET A 44 -7.98 49.97 4.11
CA MET A 44 -7.24 50.61 5.20
C MET A 44 -8.20 51.36 6.12
N ILE A 45 -7.65 51.90 7.19
CA ILE A 45 -8.40 52.74 8.15
C ILE A 45 -9.13 53.85 7.42
N SER A 46 -10.43 54.02 7.69
CA SER A 46 -11.23 55.15 7.21
C SER A 46 -11.11 56.33 8.16
N GLN A 47 -10.94 57.52 7.59
CA GLN A 47 -10.95 58.74 8.37
C GLN A 47 -12.37 59.24 8.53
N GLN A 48 -12.84 59.33 9.78
CA GLN A 48 -14.15 59.85 10.11
C GLN A 48 -14.14 61.39 10.05
N MET A 49 -15.02 61.95 9.22
CA MET A 49 -15.20 63.41 9.10
C MET A 49 -16.30 63.93 10.04
N SER A 50 -17.34 63.13 10.26
CA SER A 50 -18.38 63.42 11.27
C SER A 50 -18.90 62.07 11.82
N GLY A 51 -19.19 62.03 13.11
CA GLY A 51 -19.80 60.89 13.79
C GLY A 51 -21.26 60.73 13.44
N ALA A 52 -21.80 59.54 13.69
CA ALA A 52 -23.22 59.26 13.64
C ALA A 52 -23.94 59.94 14.81
N ALA A 53 -25.11 60.54 14.55
CA ALA A 53 -25.99 61.06 15.57
C ALA A 53 -27.32 60.27 15.59
N LYS A 54 -27.77 59.92 16.78
CA LYS A 54 -29.04 59.23 16.95
C LYS A 54 -30.22 60.19 16.68
N PRO A 55 -31.36 59.73 16.23
CA PRO A 55 -32.55 60.55 16.06
C PRO A 55 -33.02 61.08 17.44
N THR A 56 -33.49 62.33 17.43
CA THR A 56 -34.20 62.99 18.51
C THR A 56 -35.60 63.31 18.07
N ASP A 57 -36.46 63.76 18.99
CA ASP A 57 -37.88 64.03 18.69
C ASP A 57 -38.08 65.15 17.64
N GLU A 58 -37.06 65.99 17.44
CA GLU A 58 -37.12 67.13 16.51
C GLU A 58 -36.27 66.94 15.23
N VAL A 59 -35.25 66.08 15.26
CA VAL A 59 -34.33 65.90 14.12
C VAL A 59 -34.03 64.38 13.92
N GLY A 60 -34.12 63.96 12.67
CA GLY A 60 -33.78 62.58 12.27
C GLY A 60 -32.29 62.26 12.49
N GLY A 61 -31.95 60.96 12.62
CA GLY A 61 -30.59 60.48 12.79
C GLY A 61 -29.71 60.82 11.58
N VAL A 62 -28.40 61.08 11.86
CA VAL A 62 -27.39 61.41 10.83
C VAL A 62 -26.38 60.25 10.76
N ASN A 63 -26.15 59.76 9.54
CA ASN A 63 -25.14 58.72 9.31
C ASN A 63 -23.69 59.27 9.41
N PRO A 64 -22.73 58.45 9.77
CA PRO A 64 -21.33 58.86 9.81
C PRO A 64 -20.84 59.20 8.40
N LYS A 65 -19.93 60.20 8.31
CA LYS A 65 -19.24 60.55 7.07
C LYS A 65 -17.78 60.14 7.21
N GLU A 66 -17.37 59.13 6.39
CA GLU A 66 -16.06 58.55 6.45
C GLU A 66 -15.40 58.56 5.06
N VAL A 67 -14.07 58.68 5.02
CA VAL A 67 -13.28 58.65 3.78
C VAL A 67 -12.21 57.59 3.95
N GLY A 68 -12.19 56.58 3.08
CA GLY A 68 -11.18 55.51 3.04
C GLY A 68 -9.80 56.03 2.62
N LEU A 69 -8.75 55.52 3.17
CA LEU A 69 -7.36 55.90 2.91
C LEU A 69 -6.64 55.00 1.90
N GLY A 70 -7.32 54.04 1.33
CA GLY A 70 -6.78 53.08 0.36
C GLY A 70 -6.97 51.65 0.75
N MET A 71 -6.23 50.74 0.14
CA MET A 71 -6.27 49.30 0.40
C MET A 71 -4.91 48.71 0.75
N THR A 72 -4.89 47.57 1.39
CA THR A 72 -3.68 46.79 1.68
C THR A 72 -3.92 45.33 1.35
N VAL A 73 -2.86 44.54 1.19
CA VAL A 73 -2.93 43.06 1.10
C VAL A 73 -3.30 42.51 2.48
N ALA A 74 -4.41 41.78 2.57
CA ALA A 74 -4.83 41.12 3.79
C ALA A 74 -4.09 39.80 4.00
N SER A 75 -4.02 38.98 2.94
CA SER A 75 -3.34 37.69 2.95
C SER A 75 -2.97 37.25 1.53
N ILE A 76 -1.99 36.35 1.45
CA ILE A 76 -1.68 35.59 0.24
C ILE A 76 -1.85 34.12 0.60
N ASP A 77 -2.98 33.53 0.20
CA ASP A 77 -3.38 32.21 0.61
C ASP A 77 -3.03 31.18 -0.47
N ASN A 78 -2.51 30.02 -0.06
CA ASN A 78 -2.39 28.87 -0.95
C ASN A 78 -3.72 28.11 -1.00
N VAL A 79 -4.18 27.80 -2.21
CA VAL A 79 -5.44 27.07 -2.43
C VAL A 79 -5.12 25.60 -2.65
N PHE A 80 -5.43 24.76 -1.67
CA PHE A 80 -5.12 23.33 -1.67
C PHE A 80 -6.23 22.47 -2.30
N THR A 81 -6.98 23.00 -3.26
CA THR A 81 -7.88 22.16 -4.05
C THR A 81 -7.08 21.15 -4.87
N GLN A 82 -7.68 20.01 -5.14
CA GLN A 82 -7.05 18.96 -5.94
C GLN A 82 -6.94 19.41 -7.40
N GLY A 83 -5.77 19.17 -8.01
CA GLY A 83 -5.52 19.31 -9.43
C GLY A 83 -5.98 18.09 -10.22
N ASN A 84 -5.91 18.15 -11.54
CA ASN A 84 -6.20 17.01 -12.41
C ASN A 84 -5.16 15.91 -12.20
N LEU A 85 -5.61 14.65 -12.17
CA LEU A 85 -4.75 13.48 -12.11
C LEU A 85 -4.39 13.06 -13.54
N GLN A 86 -3.11 12.98 -13.84
CA GLN A 86 -2.58 12.54 -15.13
C GLN A 86 -1.88 11.20 -14.96
N SER A 87 -2.32 10.18 -15.71
CA SER A 87 -1.64 8.88 -15.72
C SER A 87 -0.33 8.96 -16.47
N THR A 88 0.74 8.43 -15.86
CA THR A 88 2.09 8.35 -16.43
C THR A 88 2.49 6.93 -16.79
N GLY A 89 1.86 5.92 -16.16
CA GLY A 89 2.20 4.50 -16.32
C GLY A 89 3.49 4.08 -15.61
N ILE A 90 4.13 4.97 -14.85
CA ILE A 90 5.33 4.69 -14.08
C ILE A 90 4.90 4.29 -12.66
N SER A 91 5.29 3.11 -12.19
CA SER A 91 4.84 2.56 -10.89
C SER A 91 5.28 3.39 -9.68
N THR A 92 6.36 4.17 -9.79
CA THR A 92 6.87 5.04 -8.73
C THR A 92 6.17 6.40 -8.67
N ASP A 93 5.44 6.78 -9.73
CA ASP A 93 4.65 8.01 -9.74
C ASP A 93 3.37 7.81 -8.93
N LEU A 94 3.13 8.69 -7.98
CA LEU A 94 2.03 8.58 -7.04
C LEU A 94 1.23 9.86 -6.97
N ALA A 95 -0.07 9.75 -6.98
CA ALA A 95 -0.96 10.88 -6.75
C ALA A 95 -1.88 10.61 -5.55
N ILE A 96 -2.16 11.66 -4.78
CA ILE A 96 -3.12 11.58 -3.67
C ILE A 96 -4.48 12.06 -4.19
N LYS A 97 -5.49 11.19 -4.12
CA LYS A 97 -6.87 11.56 -4.41
C LYS A 97 -7.57 11.96 -3.11
N GLY A 98 -7.71 13.26 -2.88
CA GLY A 98 -8.26 13.83 -1.66
C GLY A 98 -7.23 14.60 -0.84
N ASN A 99 -7.39 14.63 0.48
CA ASN A 99 -6.52 15.38 1.38
C ASN A 99 -5.28 14.57 1.79
N GLY A 100 -4.17 15.25 2.09
CA GLY A 100 -2.93 14.66 2.61
C GLY A 100 -1.72 15.19 1.87
N PHE A 101 -0.54 14.87 2.37
CA PHE A 101 0.75 15.21 1.79
C PHE A 101 1.67 14.00 1.95
N PHE A 102 2.55 13.79 1.00
CA PHE A 102 3.67 12.88 1.17
C PHE A 102 4.66 13.49 2.15
N ILE A 103 5.23 12.65 2.98
CA ILE A 103 6.23 13.02 3.96
C ILE A 103 7.60 12.75 3.35
N LEU A 104 8.42 13.77 3.27
CA LEU A 104 9.80 13.70 2.85
C LEU A 104 10.72 14.01 4.01
N LYS A 105 11.89 13.41 4.05
CA LYS A 105 12.89 13.64 5.08
C LYS A 105 14.25 13.99 4.47
N ASN A 106 14.86 15.03 5.03
CA ASN A 106 16.23 15.41 4.74
C ASN A 106 16.99 15.55 6.06
N GLY A 107 17.80 14.54 6.40
CA GLY A 107 18.43 14.44 7.71
C GLY A 107 17.38 14.26 8.81
N GLU A 108 17.26 15.23 9.72
CA GLU A 108 16.25 15.20 10.80
C GLU A 108 14.99 16.05 10.49
N GLU A 109 15.03 16.87 9.45
CA GLU A 109 13.93 17.75 9.07
C GLU A 109 12.91 17.03 8.20
N SER A 110 11.62 17.27 8.49
CA SER A 110 10.49 16.73 7.74
C SER A 110 9.91 17.80 6.82
N PHE A 111 9.68 17.41 5.58
CA PHE A 111 9.06 18.24 4.55
C PHE A 111 7.82 17.54 4.03
N TYR A 112 6.88 18.30 3.52
CA TYR A 112 5.60 17.79 3.03
C TYR A 112 5.39 18.22 1.59
N THR A 113 4.92 17.33 0.74
CA THR A 113 4.72 17.65 -0.67
C THR A 113 3.46 16.99 -1.24
N ARG A 114 2.93 17.59 -2.31
CA ARG A 114 1.92 16.99 -3.18
C ARG A 114 2.52 16.44 -4.47
N ASN A 115 3.79 16.74 -4.72
CA ASN A 115 4.48 16.17 -5.86
C ASN A 115 4.84 14.70 -5.55
N GLY A 116 4.28 13.79 -6.32
CA GLY A 116 4.49 12.34 -6.19
C GLY A 116 5.39 11.76 -7.28
N ALA A 117 6.16 12.58 -7.99
CA ALA A 117 7.16 12.10 -8.93
C ALA A 117 8.36 11.56 -8.14
N PHE A 118 8.32 10.26 -7.82
CA PHE A 118 9.36 9.59 -7.05
C PHE A 118 10.19 8.65 -7.93
N GLY A 119 11.39 8.35 -7.46
CA GLY A 119 12.29 7.39 -8.08
C GLY A 119 12.97 6.55 -7.02
N LEU A 120 13.66 5.49 -7.45
CA LEU A 120 14.48 4.67 -6.58
C LEU A 120 15.93 5.12 -6.70
N ASP A 121 16.62 5.23 -5.58
CA ASP A 121 18.05 5.45 -5.54
C ASP A 121 18.83 4.13 -5.72
N MET A 122 20.15 4.19 -5.68
CA MET A 122 21.03 3.02 -5.83
C MET A 122 20.78 1.95 -4.75
N ASN A 123 20.30 2.35 -3.58
CA ASN A 123 20.00 1.46 -2.45
C ASN A 123 18.57 0.95 -2.47
N GLY A 124 17.75 1.36 -3.45
CA GLY A 124 16.34 1.05 -3.51
C GLY A 124 15.46 1.92 -2.63
N THR A 125 15.99 3.02 -2.05
CA THR A 125 15.19 3.94 -1.26
C THR A 125 14.33 4.79 -2.18
N LEU A 126 13.06 4.98 -1.82
CA LEU A 126 12.14 5.84 -2.57
C LEU A 126 12.47 7.32 -2.27
N VAL A 127 12.87 8.06 -3.29
CA VAL A 127 13.34 9.45 -3.16
C VAL A 127 12.64 10.37 -4.15
N ASN A 128 12.61 11.65 -3.84
CA ASN A 128 12.28 12.68 -4.83
C ASN A 128 13.53 12.98 -5.65
N PRO A 129 13.55 12.70 -6.97
CA PRO A 129 14.73 12.86 -7.81
C PRO A 129 15.20 14.31 -7.97
N ALA A 130 14.34 15.31 -7.69
CA ALA A 130 14.70 16.71 -7.83
C ALA A 130 15.64 17.20 -6.71
N ASN A 131 15.50 16.67 -5.49
CA ASN A 131 16.23 17.14 -4.31
C ASN A 131 16.84 16.02 -3.45
N GLY A 132 16.62 14.75 -3.81
CA GLY A 132 17.17 13.60 -3.09
C GLY A 132 16.53 13.33 -1.72
N MET A 133 15.44 14.01 -1.37
CA MET A 133 14.72 13.78 -0.10
C MET A 133 14.04 12.41 -0.13
N ARG A 134 14.10 11.69 1.00
CA ARG A 134 13.57 10.33 1.14
C ARG A 134 12.12 10.33 1.54
N VAL A 135 11.32 9.50 0.88
CA VAL A 135 9.91 9.30 1.20
C VAL A 135 9.79 8.47 2.48
N GLN A 136 8.90 8.90 3.37
CA GLN A 136 8.68 8.27 4.65
C GLN A 136 7.45 7.35 4.62
N GLY A 137 7.54 6.25 5.38
CA GLY A 137 6.46 5.29 5.55
C GLY A 137 6.83 4.24 6.58
N TRP A 138 6.13 3.14 6.57
CA TRP A 138 6.38 2.01 7.46
C TRP A 138 6.88 0.82 6.68
N MET A 139 8.02 0.29 7.09
CA MET A 139 8.54 -0.97 6.55
C MET A 139 7.80 -2.16 7.16
N ALA A 140 7.52 -3.17 6.35
CA ALA A 140 6.97 -4.42 6.84
C ALA A 140 8.01 -5.17 7.67
N GLN A 141 7.55 -5.81 8.75
CA GLN A 141 8.36 -6.67 9.61
C GLN A 141 7.85 -8.10 9.52
N ASP A 142 8.77 -9.04 9.53
CA ASP A 142 8.42 -10.46 9.57
C ASP A 142 7.95 -10.83 10.99
N ILE A 143 6.68 -11.19 11.12
CA ILE A 143 6.10 -11.67 12.36
C ILE A 143 5.50 -13.04 12.09
N ASN A 144 6.15 -14.09 12.60
CA ASN A 144 5.74 -15.48 12.40
C ASN A 144 5.65 -15.94 10.92
N GLY A 145 6.50 -15.41 10.06
CA GLY A 145 6.52 -15.74 8.63
C GLY A 145 5.59 -14.89 7.76
N GLU A 146 4.80 -13.98 8.35
CA GLU A 146 4.00 -13.00 7.63
C GLU A 146 4.62 -11.61 7.71
N MET A 147 4.68 -10.92 6.56
CA MET A 147 5.15 -9.55 6.47
C MET A 147 4.02 -8.58 6.84
N ILE A 148 4.06 -8.06 8.05
CA ILE A 148 3.04 -7.16 8.61
C ILE A 148 3.60 -5.75 8.73
N VAL A 149 2.83 -4.75 8.31
CA VAL A 149 3.15 -3.33 8.49
C VAL A 149 2.60 -2.83 9.82
N GLN A 150 3.47 -2.28 10.66
CA GLN A 150 3.09 -1.68 11.94
C GLN A 150 2.95 -0.15 11.80
N THR A 151 1.75 0.31 11.53
CA THR A 151 1.45 1.74 11.28
C THR A 151 1.42 2.61 12.53
N ALA A 152 1.41 2.01 13.72
CA ALA A 152 1.52 2.73 14.99
C ALA A 152 2.95 3.20 15.32
N ALA A 153 3.96 2.72 14.58
CA ALA A 153 5.35 3.11 14.76
C ALA A 153 5.65 4.46 14.07
N THR A 154 6.75 5.11 14.45
CA THR A 154 7.23 6.30 13.74
C THR A 154 7.63 5.92 12.31
N PRO A 155 7.22 6.72 11.29
CA PRO A 155 7.62 6.47 9.90
C PRO A 155 9.14 6.48 9.74
N THR A 156 9.62 5.62 8.86
CA THR A 156 11.03 5.46 8.49
C THR A 156 11.21 5.61 7.00
N ASP A 157 12.45 5.64 6.52
CA ASP A 157 12.74 5.67 5.10
C ASP A 157 12.18 4.42 4.41
N LEU A 158 11.44 4.59 3.32
CA LEU A 158 10.92 3.49 2.54
C LEU A 158 11.99 2.98 1.57
N THR A 159 12.37 1.72 1.76
CA THR A 159 13.35 1.06 0.90
C THR A 159 12.72 -0.15 0.22
N ILE A 160 12.76 -0.17 -1.10
CA ILE A 160 12.34 -1.29 -1.93
C ILE A 160 13.61 -2.05 -2.34
N PRO A 161 13.89 -3.20 -1.74
CA PRO A 161 15.16 -3.89 -1.93
C PRO A 161 15.20 -4.56 -3.31
N VAL A 162 15.47 -3.79 -4.37
CA VAL A 162 15.58 -4.31 -5.75
C VAL A 162 16.67 -5.37 -5.81
N GLY A 163 16.32 -6.56 -6.32
CA GLY A 163 17.25 -7.70 -6.37
C GLY A 163 17.43 -8.43 -5.04
N ALA A 164 16.68 -8.08 -3.99
CA ALA A 164 16.68 -8.85 -2.75
C ALA A 164 16.18 -10.26 -2.96
N LYS A 165 16.77 -11.18 -2.21
CA LYS A 165 16.39 -12.58 -2.20
C LYS A 165 15.27 -12.79 -1.19
N ASP A 166 14.17 -13.45 -1.62
CA ASP A 166 13.24 -14.08 -0.70
C ASP A 166 13.81 -15.45 -0.35
N PRO A 167 14.16 -15.71 0.92
CA PRO A 167 14.76 -16.99 1.29
C PRO A 167 13.78 -18.13 1.02
N ALA A 168 14.32 -19.30 0.71
CA ALA A 168 13.54 -20.52 0.64
C ALA A 168 12.86 -20.78 1.99
N GLN A 169 11.68 -21.37 1.94
CA GLN A 169 10.94 -21.79 3.12
C GLN A 169 10.58 -23.26 2.96
N GLU A 170 10.97 -24.06 3.95
CA GLU A 170 10.62 -25.46 3.99
C GLU A 170 9.09 -25.66 4.09
N THR A 171 8.60 -26.75 3.50
CA THR A 171 7.21 -27.13 3.61
C THR A 171 6.95 -27.74 4.97
N LEU A 172 6.10 -27.09 5.77
CA LEU A 172 5.70 -27.60 7.09
C LEU A 172 4.30 -28.22 7.05
N ASN A 173 3.43 -27.74 6.17
CA ASN A 173 2.05 -28.19 6.08
C ASN A 173 1.66 -28.46 4.63
N VAL A 174 1.10 -29.66 4.40
CA VAL A 174 0.52 -30.04 3.12
C VAL A 174 -0.91 -30.51 3.36
N ARG A 175 -1.87 -29.99 2.57
CA ARG A 175 -3.27 -30.40 2.64
C ARG A 175 -3.70 -31.12 1.37
N TYR A 176 -4.34 -32.26 1.54
CA TYR A 176 -4.90 -33.05 0.48
C TYR A 176 -6.41 -33.13 0.57
N ALA A 177 -7.07 -32.91 -0.57
CA ALA A 177 -8.49 -33.19 -0.75
C ALA A 177 -8.63 -33.98 -2.04
N CYS A 178 -9.07 -35.20 -1.97
CA CYS A 178 -9.27 -36.06 -3.13
C CYS A 178 -10.50 -36.98 -2.97
N ASN A 179 -11.00 -37.46 -4.07
CA ASN A 179 -12.01 -38.50 -4.07
C ASN A 179 -11.35 -39.85 -4.47
N LEU A 180 -11.59 -40.89 -3.73
CA LEU A 180 -11.17 -42.25 -4.05
C LEU A 180 -12.37 -43.02 -4.62
N ASN A 181 -12.19 -43.64 -5.80
CA ASN A 181 -13.28 -44.39 -6.45
C ASN A 181 -13.51 -45.71 -5.76
N LYS A 182 -14.68 -45.88 -5.12
CA LYS A 182 -15.03 -47.11 -4.41
C LYS A 182 -15.09 -48.37 -5.31
N ASN A 183 -15.17 -48.22 -6.63
CA ASN A 183 -15.19 -49.31 -7.59
C ASN A 183 -13.79 -49.72 -8.08
N THR A 184 -12.72 -49.15 -7.54
CA THR A 184 -11.34 -49.56 -7.83
C THR A 184 -11.14 -51.01 -7.43
N PRO A 185 -10.56 -51.89 -8.29
CA PRO A 185 -10.35 -53.30 -7.98
C PRO A 185 -9.40 -53.49 -6.79
N GLU A 186 -9.69 -54.49 -5.98
CA GLU A 186 -8.80 -54.91 -4.89
C GLU A 186 -7.59 -55.65 -5.46
N ILE A 187 -6.41 -55.40 -4.86
CA ILE A 187 -5.18 -56.10 -5.25
C ILE A 187 -5.02 -57.31 -4.39
N LEU A 188 -5.14 -58.49 -5.01
CA LEU A 188 -4.98 -59.79 -4.34
C LEU A 188 -3.50 -60.21 -4.36
N GLU A 189 -3.13 -61.14 -3.46
CA GLU A 189 -1.79 -61.73 -3.43
C GLU A 189 -1.49 -62.42 -4.77
N GLY A 190 -0.35 -62.08 -5.40
CA GLY A 190 0.00 -62.62 -6.73
C GLY A 190 -0.57 -61.83 -7.93
N ALA A 191 -1.14 -60.68 -7.74
CA ALA A 191 -1.63 -59.79 -8.81
C ALA A 191 -0.53 -59.45 -9.82
N THR A 192 -0.90 -59.33 -11.10
CA THR A 192 0.04 -58.89 -12.13
C THR A 192 0.34 -57.39 -12.04
N ALA A 193 1.46 -56.93 -12.61
CA ALA A 193 1.81 -55.49 -12.63
C ALA A 193 0.68 -54.64 -13.25
N SER A 194 -0.08 -55.18 -14.23
CA SER A 194 -1.24 -54.52 -14.81
C SER A 194 -2.41 -54.39 -13.82
N ASP A 195 -2.63 -55.38 -12.96
CA ASP A 195 -3.70 -55.34 -11.97
C ASP A 195 -3.34 -54.42 -10.81
N ILE A 196 -2.06 -54.38 -10.41
CA ILE A 196 -1.53 -53.45 -9.43
C ILE A 196 -1.72 -52.00 -9.94
N ALA A 197 -1.37 -51.75 -11.20
CA ALA A 197 -1.54 -50.42 -11.78
C ALA A 197 -3.00 -49.92 -11.84
N LYS A 198 -3.96 -50.87 -12.07
CA LYS A 198 -5.40 -50.54 -12.08
C LYS A 198 -5.99 -50.38 -10.67
N GLY A 199 -5.43 -51.08 -9.70
CA GLY A 199 -5.86 -51.05 -8.30
C GLY A 199 -5.21 -49.94 -7.44
N THR A 200 -4.21 -49.26 -7.97
CA THR A 200 -3.47 -48.21 -7.27
C THR A 200 -3.84 -46.83 -7.81
N TRP A 201 -4.17 -45.93 -6.92
CA TRP A 201 -4.35 -44.53 -7.25
C TRP A 201 -3.21 -43.68 -6.63
N ARG A 202 -2.48 -42.94 -7.43
CA ARG A 202 -1.36 -42.08 -6.96
C ARG A 202 -1.74 -40.63 -6.96
N ASN A 203 -1.37 -39.93 -5.90
CA ASN A 203 -1.45 -38.48 -5.76
C ASN A 203 -0.03 -37.95 -5.55
N GLU A 204 0.40 -36.98 -6.35
CA GLU A 204 1.74 -36.43 -6.31
C GLU A 204 1.69 -34.90 -6.02
N GLN A 205 2.60 -34.42 -5.21
CA GLN A 205 2.76 -33.00 -4.87
C GLN A 205 4.24 -32.65 -4.75
N VAL A 206 4.60 -31.45 -5.19
CA VAL A 206 5.93 -30.87 -4.95
C VAL A 206 5.94 -30.22 -3.57
N ILE A 207 6.97 -30.52 -2.80
CA ILE A 207 7.31 -29.92 -1.50
C ILE A 207 8.72 -29.35 -1.58
N TYR A 208 9.06 -28.47 -0.68
CA TYR A 208 10.38 -27.80 -0.64
C TYR A 208 11.08 -28.10 0.67
N ASP A 209 12.39 -28.33 0.59
CA ASP A 209 13.25 -28.46 1.77
C ASP A 209 13.73 -27.09 2.29
N SER A 210 14.50 -27.08 3.36
CA SER A 210 15.07 -25.86 3.96
C SER A 210 16.07 -25.13 3.04
N PHE A 211 16.61 -25.80 2.02
CA PHE A 211 17.48 -25.19 1.00
C PHE A 211 16.71 -24.67 -0.22
N GLY A 212 15.41 -25.02 -0.34
CA GLY A 212 14.57 -24.68 -1.47
C GLY A 212 14.65 -25.68 -2.63
N ASN A 213 15.24 -26.87 -2.41
CA ASN A 213 15.17 -27.92 -3.40
C ASN A 213 13.76 -28.51 -3.46
N GLU A 214 13.37 -28.91 -4.66
CA GLU A 214 12.09 -29.53 -4.91
C GLU A 214 12.16 -31.04 -4.65
N HIS A 215 11.25 -31.56 -3.83
CA HIS A 215 11.03 -32.96 -3.59
C HIS A 215 9.62 -33.35 -3.98
N LYS A 216 9.43 -34.54 -4.54
CA LYS A 216 8.10 -35.07 -4.87
C LYS A 216 7.61 -36.00 -3.78
N ILE A 217 6.54 -35.58 -3.10
CA ILE A 217 5.77 -36.49 -2.24
C ILE A 217 4.72 -37.20 -3.08
N SER A 218 4.68 -38.50 -3.05
CA SER A 218 3.67 -39.33 -3.69
C SER A 218 2.93 -40.20 -2.65
N ILE A 219 1.61 -40.24 -2.76
CA ILE A 219 0.77 -41.10 -1.93
C ILE A 219 0.06 -42.09 -2.84
N ALA A 220 0.37 -43.35 -2.66
CA ALA A 220 -0.28 -44.44 -3.39
C ALA A 220 -1.39 -45.06 -2.53
N TYR A 221 -2.63 -44.96 -3.00
CA TYR A 221 -3.80 -45.52 -2.34
C TYR A 221 -4.19 -46.82 -2.99
N THR A 222 -4.37 -47.87 -2.17
CA THR A 222 -4.85 -49.22 -2.59
C THR A 222 -5.96 -49.67 -1.66
N ARG A 223 -6.97 -50.36 -2.19
CA ARG A 223 -8.03 -50.92 -1.34
C ARG A 223 -7.49 -52.11 -0.52
N VAL A 224 -7.86 -52.14 0.76
CA VAL A 224 -7.52 -53.28 1.64
C VAL A 224 -8.43 -54.47 1.30
N PRO A 225 -7.87 -55.63 0.90
CA PRO A 225 -8.68 -56.79 0.52
C PRO A 225 -9.55 -57.31 1.67
N GLY A 226 -10.82 -57.58 1.38
CA GLY A 226 -11.76 -58.14 2.34
C GLY A 226 -12.34 -57.17 3.37
N THR A 227 -11.94 -55.91 3.36
CA THR A 227 -12.47 -54.85 4.25
C THR A 227 -13.11 -53.76 3.42
N PRO A 228 -14.45 -53.65 3.37
CA PRO A 228 -15.12 -52.59 2.65
C PRO A 228 -14.78 -51.21 3.30
N ASN A 229 -14.69 -50.20 2.47
CA ASN A 229 -14.45 -48.81 2.87
C ASN A 229 -13.09 -48.53 3.55
N GLN A 230 -12.12 -49.42 3.41
CA GLN A 230 -10.75 -49.23 3.90
C GLN A 230 -9.74 -49.11 2.76
N TRP A 231 -8.86 -48.14 2.87
CA TRP A 231 -7.78 -47.91 1.92
C TRP A 231 -6.46 -47.84 2.66
N GLN A 232 -5.46 -48.48 2.09
CA GLN A 232 -4.08 -48.34 2.52
C GLN A 232 -3.42 -47.23 1.71
N GLY A 233 -2.87 -46.21 2.38
CA GLY A 233 -2.00 -45.19 1.80
C GLY A 233 -0.54 -45.54 2.06
N VAL A 234 0.31 -45.43 1.03
CA VAL A 234 1.77 -45.54 1.15
C VAL A 234 2.37 -44.25 0.67
N VAL A 235 3.16 -43.61 1.52
CA VAL A 235 3.81 -42.32 1.22
C VAL A 235 5.26 -42.52 0.85
N HIS A 236 5.67 -41.93 -0.27
CA HIS A 236 7.06 -41.89 -0.71
C HIS A 236 7.46 -40.41 -0.96
N VAL A 237 8.67 -40.08 -0.57
CA VAL A 237 9.30 -38.84 -0.96
C VAL A 237 10.45 -39.18 -1.89
N ASP A 238 10.49 -38.62 -3.09
CA ASP A 238 11.46 -38.88 -4.15
C ASP A 238 11.72 -40.39 -4.35
N GLU A 239 10.70 -41.11 -4.80
CA GLU A 239 10.73 -42.57 -4.97
C GLU A 239 11.96 -43.08 -5.77
N ASP A 240 12.50 -42.21 -6.65
CA ASP A 240 13.65 -42.54 -7.49
C ASP A 240 15.01 -42.19 -6.85
N ASN A 241 15.02 -41.52 -5.69
CA ASN A 241 16.26 -41.09 -5.03
C ASN A 241 16.59 -41.99 -3.82
N ALA A 242 17.63 -42.83 -3.96
CA ALA A 242 18.07 -43.74 -2.93
C ALA A 242 18.58 -43.05 -1.64
N GLU A 243 18.90 -41.77 -1.69
CA GLU A 243 19.37 -41.00 -0.54
C GLU A 243 18.24 -40.56 0.40
N VAL A 244 17.02 -40.46 -0.10
CA VAL A 244 15.79 -40.15 0.66
C VAL A 244 15.13 -41.40 1.25
N THR A 245 15.87 -42.41 1.57
CA THR A 245 15.40 -43.77 1.86
C THR A 245 14.63 -43.98 3.17
N GLN A 246 14.45 -42.99 4.02
CA GLN A 246 13.81 -43.17 5.34
C GLN A 246 12.61 -42.26 5.54
N THR A 247 11.58 -42.47 4.70
CA THR A 247 10.26 -41.84 4.93
C THR A 247 9.59 -42.54 6.11
N ARG A 248 9.27 -41.79 7.18
CA ARG A 248 8.56 -42.32 8.36
C ARG A 248 7.27 -41.53 8.56
N LEU A 249 6.22 -42.21 8.90
CA LEU A 249 4.89 -41.64 9.08
C LEU A 249 4.34 -42.06 10.46
N GLY A 250 3.82 -41.08 11.21
CA GLY A 250 3.23 -41.33 12.52
C GLY A 250 2.08 -40.38 12.85
N LEU A 251 1.23 -40.80 13.77
CA LEU A 251 0.22 -39.97 14.39
C LEU A 251 0.79 -39.33 15.67
N GLY A 252 1.00 -38.03 15.65
CA GLY A 252 1.60 -37.31 16.79
C GLY A 252 3.14 -37.40 16.81
N THR A 253 3.73 -37.17 17.98
CA THR A 253 5.19 -37.03 18.19
C THR A 253 5.94 -38.36 18.19
N THR A 254 5.31 -39.46 17.90
CA THR A 254 5.96 -40.81 17.90
C THR A 254 6.55 -41.07 16.52
N ASP A 255 7.81 -41.36 16.48
CA ASP A 255 8.53 -41.76 15.28
C ASP A 255 7.89 -43.05 14.70
N GLY A 256 7.09 -42.90 13.64
CA GLY A 256 6.47 -44.03 12.96
C GLY A 256 7.53 -44.93 12.32
N MET A 257 7.36 -46.24 12.38
CA MET A 257 8.33 -47.19 11.84
C MET A 257 8.18 -47.43 10.33
N GLU A 258 7.04 -47.08 9.74
CA GLU A 258 6.71 -47.35 8.33
C GLU A 258 6.03 -46.16 7.66
N ASN A 259 6.12 -46.13 6.33
CA ASN A 259 5.51 -45.11 5.46
C ASN A 259 4.07 -45.43 5.07
N ARG A 260 3.33 -46.21 5.88
CA ARG A 260 1.98 -46.71 5.58
C ARG A 260 0.98 -46.21 6.60
N PHE A 261 -0.24 -45.99 6.12
CA PHE A 261 -1.41 -45.66 6.95
C PHE A 261 -2.68 -46.29 6.33
N ILE A 262 -3.70 -46.43 7.14
CA ILE A 262 -5.01 -46.93 6.71
C ILE A 262 -6.04 -45.85 6.90
N VAL A 263 -6.81 -45.58 5.86
CA VAL A 263 -7.94 -44.64 5.87
C VAL A 263 -9.22 -45.44 5.90
N THR A 264 -10.09 -45.15 6.85
CA THR A 264 -11.42 -45.79 6.96
C THR A 264 -12.50 -44.75 6.66
N PHE A 265 -13.43 -45.13 5.81
CA PHE A 265 -14.58 -44.29 5.44
C PHE A 265 -15.87 -44.85 6.02
N ASP A 266 -16.80 -43.98 6.35
CA ASP A 266 -18.14 -44.32 6.78
C ASP A 266 -19.01 -44.81 5.60
N ASN A 267 -20.26 -45.20 5.88
CA ASN A 267 -21.19 -45.66 4.84
C ASN A 267 -21.63 -44.56 3.86
N TYR A 268 -21.37 -43.30 4.17
CA TYR A 268 -21.64 -42.12 3.32
C TYR A 268 -20.41 -41.72 2.50
N GLY A 269 -19.27 -42.39 2.72
CA GLY A 269 -18.00 -42.11 2.05
C GLY A 269 -17.23 -40.91 2.63
N LEU A 270 -17.58 -40.52 3.85
CA LEU A 270 -16.83 -39.51 4.59
C LEU A 270 -15.71 -40.16 5.40
N LEU A 271 -14.64 -39.41 5.65
CA LEU A 271 -13.52 -39.85 6.46
C LEU A 271 -13.98 -40.13 7.90
N GLU A 272 -13.79 -41.36 8.38
CA GLU A 272 -14.13 -41.78 9.73
C GLU A 272 -12.89 -41.82 10.63
N SER A 273 -11.80 -42.42 10.17
CA SER A 273 -10.57 -42.51 10.95
C SER A 273 -9.35 -42.74 10.06
N ILE A 274 -8.18 -42.42 10.59
CA ILE A 274 -6.90 -42.83 10.03
C ILE A 274 -6.13 -43.58 11.09
N THR A 275 -5.53 -44.72 10.69
CA THR A 275 -4.71 -45.56 11.55
C THR A 275 -3.30 -45.61 10.98
N ASP A 276 -2.27 -45.34 11.80
CA ASP A 276 -0.88 -45.49 11.40
C ASP A 276 -0.39 -46.94 11.43
N SER A 277 0.84 -47.18 11.00
CA SER A 277 1.44 -48.52 11.01
C SER A 277 1.65 -49.13 12.41
N ALA A 278 1.66 -48.28 13.44
CA ALA A 278 1.77 -48.70 14.85
C ALA A 278 0.41 -49.02 15.48
N GLY A 279 -0.71 -48.81 14.76
CA GLY A 279 -2.06 -49.06 15.25
C GLY A 279 -2.67 -47.90 16.03
N ASN A 280 -2.04 -46.72 16.03
CA ASN A 280 -2.64 -45.53 16.63
C ASN A 280 -3.73 -44.98 15.70
N VAL A 281 -4.85 -44.57 16.27
CA VAL A 281 -6.01 -44.06 15.53
C VAL A 281 -6.17 -42.57 15.79
N THR A 282 -6.48 -41.79 14.74
CA THR A 282 -6.79 -40.36 14.87
C THR A 282 -7.96 -40.14 15.84
N ASN A 283 -7.97 -39.00 16.51
CA ASN A 283 -9.11 -38.55 17.31
C ASN A 283 -10.40 -38.58 16.48
N PRO A 284 -11.52 -39.13 16.97
CA PRO A 284 -12.78 -39.23 16.23
C PRO A 284 -13.44 -37.89 15.91
N THR A 285 -12.89 -36.76 16.42
CA THR A 285 -13.36 -35.40 16.16
C THR A 285 -12.15 -34.50 15.97
N GLY A 286 -11.93 -34.01 14.77
CA GLY A 286 -10.83 -33.08 14.49
C GLY A 286 -10.23 -33.22 13.10
N GLU A 287 -9.10 -32.57 12.90
CA GLU A 287 -8.32 -32.72 11.66
C GLU A 287 -7.51 -34.00 11.66
N ALA A 288 -7.53 -34.71 10.54
CA ALA A 288 -6.77 -35.94 10.31
C ALA A 288 -5.35 -35.54 9.83
N VAL A 289 -4.44 -35.32 10.76
CA VAL A 289 -3.07 -34.94 10.48
C VAL A 289 -2.11 -36.07 10.74
N LEU A 290 -1.35 -36.43 9.72
CA LEU A 290 -0.23 -37.37 9.80
C LEU A 290 1.07 -36.58 9.80
N GLN A 291 1.99 -36.90 10.70
CA GLN A 291 3.33 -36.34 10.71
C GLN A 291 4.25 -37.19 9.84
N LEU A 292 4.77 -36.61 8.77
CA LEU A 292 5.73 -37.20 7.87
C LEU A 292 7.12 -36.67 8.17
N SER A 293 8.09 -37.55 8.29
CA SER A 293 9.51 -37.17 8.37
C SER A 293 10.35 -37.86 7.32
N TYR A 294 11.23 -37.15 6.66
CA TYR A 294 12.14 -37.68 5.67
C TYR A 294 13.53 -37.07 5.80
N THR A 295 14.54 -37.74 5.31
CA THR A 295 15.93 -37.29 5.34
C THR A 295 16.17 -36.32 4.19
N VAL A 296 16.69 -35.12 4.49
CA VAL A 296 17.07 -34.12 3.47
C VAL A 296 18.49 -34.45 2.99
N PRO A 297 18.68 -34.74 1.68
CA PRO A 297 20.01 -34.99 1.12
C PRO A 297 20.94 -33.79 1.31
N GLU A 298 22.24 -34.06 1.42
CA GLU A 298 23.31 -33.03 1.53
C GLU A 298 23.17 -32.07 2.70
N SER A 299 22.27 -32.31 3.64
CA SER A 299 22.12 -31.50 4.85
C SER A 299 23.22 -31.77 5.86
N ASN A 300 23.59 -30.75 6.65
CA ASN A 300 24.47 -30.98 7.78
C ASN A 300 23.78 -31.87 8.82
N PRO A 301 24.48 -32.85 9.39
CA PRO A 301 23.93 -33.66 10.46
C PRO A 301 23.54 -32.80 11.66
N ASP A 302 22.59 -33.29 12.44
CA ASP A 302 22.18 -32.68 13.72
C ASP A 302 23.33 -32.72 14.76
N ALA A 303 23.07 -32.16 15.94
CA ALA A 303 24.04 -32.11 17.04
C ALA A 303 24.51 -33.52 17.50
N ASP A 304 23.73 -34.55 17.21
CA ASP A 304 24.01 -35.97 17.56
C ASP A 304 24.64 -36.75 16.39
N GLY A 305 24.92 -36.09 15.26
CA GLY A 305 25.56 -36.69 14.08
C GLY A 305 24.58 -37.47 13.17
N ASN A 306 23.28 -37.35 13.38
CA ASN A 306 22.27 -37.97 12.50
C ASN A 306 21.98 -37.05 11.31
N PRO A 307 21.62 -37.62 10.13
CA PRO A 307 21.21 -36.80 8.99
C PRO A 307 19.97 -35.95 9.34
N TYR A 308 19.99 -34.67 8.90
CA TYR A 308 18.87 -33.75 9.14
C TYR A 308 17.58 -34.32 8.55
N ARG A 309 16.54 -34.31 9.36
CA ARG A 309 15.21 -34.79 8.97
C ARG A 309 14.24 -33.63 8.98
N GLN A 310 13.62 -33.40 7.84
CA GLN A 310 12.49 -32.46 7.75
C GLN A 310 11.22 -33.15 8.21
N VAL A 311 10.43 -32.46 9.01
CA VAL A 311 9.14 -32.92 9.50
C VAL A 311 8.05 -32.05 8.91
N LEU A 312 7.06 -32.66 8.29
CA LEU A 312 5.91 -31.95 7.74
C LEU A 312 4.60 -32.61 8.18
N ASN A 313 3.56 -31.82 8.26
CA ASN A 313 2.22 -32.25 8.60
C ASN A 313 1.39 -32.51 7.33
N LEU A 314 0.95 -33.75 7.17
CA LEU A 314 0.09 -34.15 6.09
C LEU A 314 -1.36 -34.13 6.57
N ASN A 315 -2.10 -33.09 6.20
CA ASN A 315 -3.49 -32.93 6.59
C ASN A 315 -4.40 -33.56 5.50
N LEU A 316 -5.12 -34.59 5.86
CA LEU A 316 -6.02 -35.33 4.97
C LEU A 316 -7.49 -34.86 5.09
N GLY A 317 -7.71 -33.78 5.89
CA GLY A 317 -9.01 -33.13 6.07
C GLY A 317 -9.61 -33.33 7.45
N THR A 318 -10.87 -32.93 7.58
CA THR A 318 -11.62 -33.01 8.85
C THR A 318 -12.50 -34.24 8.88
N ILE A 319 -12.42 -35.01 9.94
CA ILE A 319 -13.23 -36.25 10.13
C ILE A 319 -14.72 -35.88 10.10
N GLY A 320 -15.49 -36.66 9.33
CA GLY A 320 -16.94 -36.44 9.17
C GLY A 320 -17.35 -35.29 8.27
N SER A 321 -16.40 -34.54 7.66
CA SER A 321 -16.67 -33.48 6.72
C SER A 321 -16.50 -33.91 5.27
N ALA A 322 -17.29 -33.36 4.35
CA ALA A 322 -17.10 -33.50 2.91
C ALA A 322 -16.27 -32.41 2.29
N GLU A 323 -16.03 -31.30 3.02
CA GLU A 323 -15.31 -30.12 2.53
C GLU A 323 -13.81 -30.28 2.77
N ASN A 324 -13.02 -30.13 1.70
CA ASN A 324 -11.55 -30.12 1.77
C ASN A 324 -10.94 -31.35 2.46
N THR A 325 -11.56 -32.52 2.25
CA THR A 325 -11.23 -33.79 2.92
C THR A 325 -11.11 -34.92 1.88
N ILE A 326 -10.40 -35.98 2.20
CA ILE A 326 -10.42 -37.19 1.43
C ILE A 326 -11.80 -37.86 1.57
N THR A 327 -12.43 -38.15 0.45
CA THR A 327 -13.76 -38.80 0.38
C THR A 327 -13.70 -40.05 -0.47
N GLN A 328 -14.66 -40.97 -0.27
CA GLN A 328 -14.86 -42.14 -1.11
C GLN A 328 -16.22 -42.06 -1.80
N SER A 329 -16.24 -42.11 -3.13
CA SER A 329 -17.50 -42.15 -3.88
C SER A 329 -17.39 -43.02 -5.12
N ALA A 330 -18.49 -43.25 -5.85
CA ALA A 330 -18.49 -43.99 -7.12
C ALA A 330 -17.96 -43.13 -8.30
N ALA A 331 -17.68 -41.83 -8.09
CA ALA A 331 -17.06 -40.99 -9.07
C ALA A 331 -15.60 -41.38 -9.33
N SER A 332 -15.03 -40.96 -10.46
CA SER A 332 -13.61 -41.19 -10.76
C SER A 332 -12.73 -40.59 -9.66
N SER A 333 -11.64 -41.28 -9.37
CA SER A 333 -10.63 -40.73 -8.44
C SER A 333 -10.09 -39.39 -8.94
N SER A 334 -9.90 -38.45 -8.04
CA SER A 334 -9.39 -37.12 -8.34
C SER A 334 -8.16 -36.80 -7.50
N ASN A 335 -7.17 -36.14 -8.12
CA ASN A 335 -6.03 -35.60 -7.41
C ASN A 335 -6.27 -34.14 -7.18
N LYS A 336 -6.31 -33.72 -5.94
CA LYS A 336 -6.28 -32.31 -5.58
C LYS A 336 -5.45 -32.16 -4.30
N ALA A 337 -4.14 -32.10 -4.47
CA ALA A 337 -3.36 -31.42 -3.45
C ALA A 337 -3.74 -29.94 -3.52
N TYR A 338 -4.14 -29.37 -2.43
CA TYR A 338 -4.84 -28.12 -2.50
C TYR A 338 -4.10 -26.97 -1.81
N TYR A 339 -3.12 -27.28 -0.94
CA TYR A 339 -2.32 -26.29 -0.25
C TYR A 339 -0.97 -26.85 0.18
N GLN A 340 0.06 -26.03 0.06
CA GLN A 340 1.37 -26.26 0.67
C GLN A 340 1.99 -24.88 0.98
N ASP A 341 2.76 -24.76 2.06
CA ASP A 341 3.32 -23.53 2.58
C ASP A 341 4.80 -23.30 2.25
N GLY A 342 5.46 -24.29 1.67
CA GLY A 342 6.85 -24.17 1.25
C GLY A 342 7.04 -23.39 -0.04
N ARG A 343 8.24 -22.86 -0.23
CA ARG A 343 8.63 -22.16 -1.46
C ARG A 343 10.13 -22.18 -1.68
N THR A 344 10.51 -22.15 -2.96
CA THR A 344 11.90 -21.94 -3.37
C THR A 344 12.33 -20.49 -3.18
N MET A 345 13.65 -20.27 -3.23
CA MET A 345 14.22 -18.93 -3.21
C MET A 345 13.74 -18.13 -4.43
N GLY A 346 13.34 -16.88 -4.21
CA GLY A 346 12.95 -15.95 -5.26
C GLY A 346 13.77 -14.67 -5.22
N TYR A 347 13.77 -13.93 -6.34
CA TYR A 347 14.30 -12.58 -6.44
C TYR A 347 13.15 -11.60 -6.66
N LEU A 348 13.25 -10.40 -6.11
CA LEU A 348 12.27 -9.36 -6.39
C LEU A 348 12.33 -8.98 -7.88
N ASP A 349 11.27 -9.30 -8.61
CA ASP A 349 11.12 -9.02 -10.04
C ASP A 349 10.46 -7.65 -10.28
N ASN A 350 9.36 -7.40 -9.59
CA ASN A 350 8.59 -6.17 -9.72
C ASN A 350 7.90 -5.81 -8.41
N PHE A 351 7.38 -4.58 -8.31
CA PHE A 351 6.56 -4.16 -7.17
C PHE A 351 5.33 -3.40 -7.65
N LYS A 352 4.30 -3.42 -6.83
CA LYS A 352 3.04 -2.69 -7.05
C LYS A 352 2.68 -1.90 -5.80
N ILE A 353 2.08 -0.74 -6.00
CA ILE A 353 1.56 0.09 -4.93
C ILE A 353 0.05 0.16 -5.09
N ASP A 354 -0.68 -0.16 -4.04
CA ASP A 354 -2.14 -0.14 -4.07
C ASP A 354 -2.72 1.21 -3.62
N SER A 355 -4.05 1.32 -3.60
CA SER A 355 -4.75 2.55 -3.21
C SER A 355 -4.64 2.87 -1.72
N THR A 356 -4.23 1.93 -0.89
CA THR A 356 -3.97 2.11 0.55
C THR A 356 -2.51 2.46 0.82
N GLY A 357 -1.69 2.54 -0.24
CA GLY A 357 -0.26 2.85 -0.14
C GLY A 357 0.63 1.68 0.25
N VAL A 358 0.08 0.48 0.30
CA VAL A 358 0.85 -0.74 0.56
C VAL A 358 1.68 -1.09 -0.67
N ILE A 359 2.98 -1.27 -0.46
CA ILE A 359 3.94 -1.67 -1.48
C ILE A 359 4.09 -3.19 -1.41
N THR A 360 3.65 -3.89 -2.45
CA THR A 360 3.74 -5.34 -2.57
C THR A 360 4.78 -5.70 -3.61
N GLY A 361 5.78 -6.47 -3.20
CA GLY A 361 6.78 -7.04 -4.08
C GLY A 361 6.29 -8.33 -4.71
N VAL A 362 6.53 -8.49 -6.00
CA VAL A 362 6.29 -9.71 -6.76
C VAL A 362 7.62 -10.39 -7.01
N TYR A 363 7.76 -11.62 -6.54
CA TYR A 363 9.01 -12.37 -6.61
C TYR A 363 8.97 -13.41 -7.73
N THR A 364 10.13 -13.80 -8.24
CA THR A 364 10.27 -14.80 -9.33
C THR A 364 9.73 -16.18 -8.96
N ASN A 365 9.63 -16.50 -7.67
CA ASN A 365 9.00 -17.72 -7.16
C ASN A 365 7.47 -17.65 -7.14
N GLY A 366 6.86 -16.58 -7.66
CA GLY A 366 5.40 -16.36 -7.69
C GLY A 366 4.80 -15.86 -6.38
N THR A 367 5.60 -15.63 -5.35
CA THR A 367 5.11 -15.09 -4.08
C THR A 367 4.93 -13.58 -4.15
N ASN A 368 3.92 -13.09 -3.46
CA ASN A 368 3.69 -11.66 -3.24
C ASN A 368 3.91 -11.36 -1.76
N ARG A 369 4.82 -10.45 -1.46
CA ARG A 369 5.11 -10.03 -0.07
C ARG A 369 4.97 -8.54 0.10
N THR A 370 4.39 -8.13 1.20
CA THR A 370 4.33 -6.71 1.58
C THR A 370 5.72 -6.23 1.98
N ILE A 371 6.20 -5.16 1.33
CA ILE A 371 7.50 -4.53 1.61
C ILE A 371 7.33 -3.41 2.64
N GLY A 372 6.27 -2.62 2.49
CA GLY A 372 6.00 -1.49 3.37
C GLY A 372 4.74 -0.74 2.96
N GLN A 373 4.49 0.38 3.62
CA GLN A 373 3.34 1.24 3.34
C GLN A 373 3.74 2.71 3.42
N ILE A 374 3.24 3.51 2.49
CA ILE A 374 3.50 4.95 2.41
C ILE A 374 2.69 5.67 3.47
N ALA A 375 3.34 6.53 4.24
CA ALA A 375 2.68 7.38 5.23
C ALA A 375 2.23 8.69 4.58
N LEU A 376 1.04 9.15 4.96
CA LEU A 376 0.49 10.45 4.57
C LEU A 376 0.33 11.35 5.80
N ALA A 377 0.63 12.63 5.61
CA ALA A 377 0.41 13.65 6.62
C ALA A 377 -0.83 14.48 6.31
N THR A 378 -1.60 14.82 7.34
CA THR A 378 -2.69 15.79 7.26
C THR A 378 -2.50 16.88 8.31
N PHE A 379 -2.92 18.08 7.99
CA PHE A 379 -2.84 19.24 8.87
C PHE A 379 -4.23 19.75 9.21
N THR A 380 -4.35 20.32 10.39
CA THR A 380 -5.61 20.97 10.79
C THR A 380 -5.86 22.23 9.96
N ASN A 381 -4.79 22.97 9.62
CA ASN A 381 -4.84 24.12 8.75
C ASN A 381 -3.76 24.04 7.66
N ASN A 382 -4.13 23.56 6.49
CA ASN A 382 -3.21 23.44 5.35
C ASN A 382 -2.70 24.80 4.85
N GLN A 383 -3.50 25.88 5.02
CA GLN A 383 -3.10 27.21 4.56
C GLN A 383 -1.99 27.82 5.42
N GLY A 384 -1.82 27.32 6.64
CA GLY A 384 -0.75 27.73 7.54
C GLY A 384 0.62 27.14 7.22
N LEU A 385 0.74 26.22 6.27
CA LEU A 385 2.02 25.64 5.85
C LEU A 385 2.92 26.68 5.18
N GLU A 386 4.21 26.65 5.50
CA GLU A 386 5.22 27.52 4.89
C GLU A 386 5.87 26.82 3.68
N LYS A 387 6.10 27.56 2.59
CA LYS A 387 6.81 27.03 1.41
C LYS A 387 8.30 26.98 1.67
N ALA A 388 8.90 25.80 1.56
CA ALA A 388 10.35 25.59 1.72
C ALA A 388 11.13 25.56 0.38
N GLY A 389 10.45 25.76 -0.75
CA GLY A 389 11.03 25.57 -2.09
C GLY A 389 10.74 24.19 -2.66
N ASP A 390 11.09 23.94 -3.92
CA ASP A 390 10.99 22.63 -4.62
C ASP A 390 9.63 21.94 -4.48
N ASN A 391 8.51 22.71 -4.43
CA ASN A 391 7.16 22.22 -4.15
C ASN A 391 7.02 21.50 -2.80
N THR A 392 7.86 21.82 -1.85
CA THR A 392 7.79 21.32 -0.47
C THR A 392 7.26 22.37 0.49
N TYR A 393 6.68 21.89 1.58
CA TYR A 393 6.13 22.69 2.66
C TYR A 393 6.71 22.23 3.98
N THR A 394 6.81 23.15 4.94
CA THR A 394 7.18 22.87 6.33
C THR A 394 6.05 23.24 7.27
N GLU A 395 6.07 22.67 8.45
CA GLU A 395 5.14 22.98 9.51
C GLU A 395 5.36 24.40 10.02
N SER A 396 4.28 25.07 10.37
CA SER A 396 4.31 26.34 11.07
C SER A 396 3.49 26.27 12.35
N ILE A 397 3.65 27.27 13.22
CA ILE A 397 2.86 27.38 14.45
C ILE A 397 1.34 27.39 14.17
N ASN A 398 0.92 27.87 12.99
CA ASN A 398 -0.49 28.00 12.61
C ASN A 398 -1.02 26.82 11.79
N SER A 399 -0.16 25.95 11.26
CA SER A 399 -0.59 24.71 10.58
C SER A 399 -1.02 23.62 11.56
N GLY A 400 -0.46 23.64 12.77
CA GLY A 400 -0.49 22.55 13.72
C GLY A 400 0.51 21.47 13.35
N MET A 401 0.69 20.50 14.24
CA MET A 401 1.57 19.33 14.01
C MET A 401 0.97 18.40 12.94
N ALA A 402 1.83 17.77 12.16
CA ALA A 402 1.42 16.74 11.19
C ALA A 402 0.74 15.56 11.89
N LYS A 403 -0.43 15.22 11.40
CA LYS A 403 -1.12 13.97 11.76
C LYS A 403 -0.77 12.94 10.71
N ILE A 404 0.06 11.97 11.09
CA ILE A 404 0.55 10.92 10.21
C ILE A 404 -0.40 9.74 10.29
N ASN A 405 -0.93 9.33 9.15
CA ASN A 405 -1.89 8.24 9.04
C ASN A 405 -1.66 7.45 7.74
N GLU A 406 -2.31 6.31 7.68
CA GLU A 406 -2.42 5.52 6.46
C GLU A 406 -3.30 6.22 5.41
N SER A 407 -3.11 5.86 4.16
CA SER A 407 -3.96 6.31 3.06
C SER A 407 -5.40 5.76 3.22
N GLY A 408 -6.39 6.63 3.04
CA GLY A 408 -7.82 6.27 3.13
C GLY A 408 -8.41 6.24 4.53
N ILE A 409 -7.65 6.53 5.59
CA ILE A 409 -8.09 6.51 6.98
C ILE A 409 -7.95 7.91 7.60
N ALA A 410 -8.76 8.22 8.61
CA ALA A 410 -8.69 9.46 9.40
C ALA A 410 -8.72 10.76 8.57
N GLY A 411 -9.40 10.77 7.42
CA GLY A 411 -9.53 11.93 6.56
C GLY A 411 -8.39 12.12 5.56
N THR A 412 -7.45 11.17 5.48
CA THR A 412 -6.47 11.09 4.39
C THR A 412 -7.14 10.64 3.09
N GLY A 413 -6.65 11.13 1.96
CA GLY A 413 -7.06 10.66 0.64
C GLY A 413 -6.52 9.26 0.32
N SER A 414 -7.02 8.65 -0.76
CA SER A 414 -6.49 7.41 -1.31
C SER A 414 -5.33 7.70 -2.25
N LEU A 415 -4.39 6.76 -2.39
CA LEU A 415 -3.30 6.84 -3.35
C LEU A 415 -3.71 6.28 -4.72
N MET A 416 -3.12 6.81 -5.75
CA MET A 416 -3.23 6.33 -7.12
C MET A 416 -1.81 6.17 -7.68
N ALA A 417 -1.39 4.94 -7.90
CA ALA A 417 -0.11 4.63 -8.51
C ALA A 417 -0.17 4.83 -10.04
N GLY A 418 0.97 5.16 -10.64
CA GLY A 418 1.08 5.41 -12.06
C GLY A 418 0.41 6.71 -12.51
N ALA A 419 0.26 7.68 -11.62
CA ALA A 419 -0.32 8.99 -11.91
C ALA A 419 0.36 10.11 -11.11
N LEU A 420 0.30 11.32 -11.64
CA LEU A 420 0.77 12.54 -10.97
C LEU A 420 -0.37 13.54 -10.83
N GLU A 421 -0.36 14.31 -9.76
CA GLU A 421 -1.26 15.44 -9.58
C GLU A 421 -0.67 16.66 -10.30
N MET A 422 -1.42 17.20 -11.26
CA MET A 422 -1.05 18.41 -11.97
C MET A 422 -1.38 19.66 -11.14
N SER A 423 -0.85 20.78 -11.54
CA SER A 423 -1.20 22.09 -10.96
C SER A 423 -2.73 22.30 -10.96
N ASN A 424 -3.25 22.95 -9.92
CA ASN A 424 -4.65 23.36 -9.84
C ASN A 424 -4.91 24.77 -10.42
N VAL A 425 -3.98 25.28 -11.21
CA VAL A 425 -4.07 26.57 -11.88
C VAL A 425 -4.94 26.46 -13.13
N ASP A 426 -6.02 27.24 -13.21
CA ASP A 426 -6.77 27.46 -14.44
C ASP A 426 -6.19 28.66 -15.19
N LEU A 427 -5.61 28.39 -16.36
CA LEU A 427 -4.97 29.42 -17.19
C LEU A 427 -5.97 30.50 -17.64
N SER A 428 -7.23 30.14 -17.96
CA SER A 428 -8.25 31.07 -18.41
C SER A 428 -8.67 32.01 -17.28
N GLU A 429 -8.84 31.48 -16.06
CA GLU A 429 -9.12 32.27 -14.86
C GLU A 429 -7.96 33.25 -14.57
N GLN A 430 -6.71 32.75 -14.58
CA GLN A 430 -5.53 33.58 -14.29
C GLN A 430 -5.31 34.69 -15.35
N MET A 431 -5.53 34.41 -16.63
CA MET A 431 -5.45 35.42 -17.69
C MET A 431 -6.53 36.51 -17.54
N THR A 432 -7.73 36.12 -17.18
CA THR A 432 -8.83 37.06 -16.90
C THR A 432 -8.50 37.94 -15.70
N ASP A 433 -8.02 37.34 -14.62
CA ASP A 433 -7.56 38.05 -13.41
C ASP A 433 -6.41 38.99 -13.70
N MET A 434 -5.48 38.61 -14.57
CA MET A 434 -4.38 39.45 -15.02
C MET A 434 -4.91 40.70 -15.74
N ILE A 435 -5.85 40.56 -16.70
CA ILE A 435 -6.45 41.66 -17.43
C ILE A 435 -7.17 42.63 -16.48
N VAL A 436 -7.96 42.10 -15.53
CA VAL A 436 -8.66 42.90 -14.52
C VAL A 436 -7.64 43.67 -13.66
N THR A 437 -6.58 43.01 -13.21
CA THR A 437 -5.53 43.59 -12.39
C THR A 437 -4.76 44.69 -13.15
N GLN A 438 -4.43 44.47 -14.43
CA GLN A 438 -3.81 45.47 -15.31
C GLN A 438 -4.71 46.69 -15.50
N ARG A 439 -6.02 46.49 -15.70
CA ARG A 439 -6.97 47.58 -15.80
C ARG A 439 -7.08 48.40 -14.49
N GLY A 440 -7.11 47.71 -13.35
CA GLY A 440 -7.07 48.32 -12.02
C GLY A 440 -5.79 49.14 -11.79
N PHE A 441 -4.64 48.62 -12.20
CA PHE A 441 -3.36 49.31 -12.17
C PHE A 441 -3.39 50.60 -13.04
N GLN A 442 -3.88 50.49 -14.28
CA GLN A 442 -4.02 51.64 -15.20
C GLN A 442 -4.97 52.68 -14.64
N ALA A 443 -6.09 52.29 -14.04
CA ALA A 443 -7.06 53.20 -13.41
C ALA A 443 -6.42 53.97 -12.25
N ASN A 444 -5.70 53.30 -11.34
CA ASN A 444 -4.99 53.93 -10.22
C ASN A 444 -3.88 54.86 -10.70
N SER A 445 -3.13 54.51 -11.74
CA SER A 445 -2.12 55.38 -12.37
C SER A 445 -2.79 56.64 -12.93
N LYS A 446 -3.97 56.52 -13.57
CA LYS A 446 -4.70 57.67 -14.10
C LYS A 446 -5.22 58.61 -12.99
N THR A 447 -5.64 58.06 -11.82
CA THR A 447 -6.03 58.91 -10.69
C THR A 447 -4.88 59.72 -10.16
N ILE A 448 -3.65 59.18 -10.15
CA ILE A 448 -2.45 59.93 -9.73
C ILE A 448 -2.13 61.03 -10.74
N THR A 449 -2.10 60.72 -12.04
CA THR A 449 -1.81 61.74 -13.07
C THR A 449 -2.86 62.84 -13.08
N THR A 450 -4.16 62.52 -12.89
CA THR A 450 -5.23 63.55 -12.78
C THR A 450 -5.06 64.38 -11.52
N ALA A 451 -4.67 63.83 -10.40
CA ALA A 451 -4.39 64.57 -9.18
C ALA A 451 -3.18 65.52 -9.34
N ASP A 452 -2.15 65.12 -10.11
CA ASP A 452 -1.00 65.97 -10.43
C ASP A 452 -1.39 67.14 -11.33
N THR A 453 -2.13 66.93 -12.41
CA THR A 453 -2.62 67.99 -13.28
C THR A 453 -3.50 69.01 -12.55
N LEU A 454 -4.35 68.53 -11.61
CA LEU A 454 -5.15 69.39 -10.75
C LEU A 454 -4.26 70.22 -9.81
N LEU A 455 -3.18 69.70 -9.28
CA LEU A 455 -2.23 70.47 -8.45
C LEU A 455 -1.46 71.46 -9.26
N GLU A 456 -1.03 71.16 -10.47
CA GLU A 456 -0.40 72.13 -11.39
C GLU A 456 -1.33 73.23 -11.73
N THR A 457 -2.60 73.00 -12.04
CA THR A 457 -3.60 74.00 -12.31
C THR A 457 -3.83 74.97 -11.10
N VAL A 458 -3.92 74.38 -9.89
CA VAL A 458 -4.03 75.19 -8.65
C VAL A 458 -2.78 76.01 -8.41
N LEU A 459 -1.59 75.53 -8.70
CA LEU A 459 -0.37 76.30 -8.59
C LEU A 459 -0.27 77.45 -9.62
N SER A 460 -0.77 77.21 -10.85
CA SER A 460 -0.84 78.20 -11.92
C SER A 460 -1.86 79.28 -11.62
N LEU A 461 -2.96 79.00 -10.91
CA LEU A 461 -3.95 79.99 -10.47
C LEU A 461 -3.44 80.89 -9.35
N LYS A 462 -2.35 80.55 -8.67
CA LYS A 462 -1.75 81.36 -7.61
C LYS A 462 -0.68 82.35 -8.13
N ARG A 463 -0.37 82.33 -9.41
CA ARG A 463 0.42 83.31 -10.12
C ARG A 463 -0.48 84.31 -10.77
#